data_10c8b75ebb66765137d9ce170e5c1c20
#
_entry.id   10c8b75ebb66765137d9ce170e5c1c20
#
_cell.length_a   1.000
_cell.length_b   1.000
_cell.length_c   1.000
_cell.angle_alpha   90.00
_cell.angle_beta   90.00
_cell.angle_gamma   90.00
#
_symmetry.space_group_name_H-M   'P 1'
#
loop_
_entity.id
_entity.type
_entity.pdbx_description
1 polymer ?
#
loop_
_entity_poly.entity_id
_entity_poly.type
_entity_poly.pdbx_seq_one_letter_code
_entity_poly.pdbx_strand_id
1 'polypeptide(L)'
;MIADDLQNWGKKLADMCKDDALIARACEANEWFTASAVQRALSAMLPWFEGDQLHKLRQQYPETKVQRRIGLILAGNLPMVGLHDVLMVLLSGHHAVVKPSHKDAVLLRYLCDHSAPSLRT
;
A
#
# COMPACT_ATOMS: atom_id res chain seq x y z
N MET A 1 -0.80 12.96 -12.17
CA MET A 1 0.52 12.57 -11.67
C MET A 1 0.38 11.46 -10.64
N ILE A 2 1.30 10.52 -10.61
CA ILE A 2 1.16 9.33 -9.72
C ILE A 2 1.03 9.71 -8.24
N ALA A 3 1.72 10.74 -7.78
CA ALA A 3 1.60 11.18 -6.39
C ALA A 3 0.19 11.66 -6.05
N ASP A 4 -0.49 12.30 -6.99
CA ASP A 4 -1.88 12.71 -6.80
C ASP A 4 -2.82 11.50 -6.73
N ASP A 5 -2.60 10.50 -7.58
CA ASP A 5 -3.37 9.26 -7.57
C ASP A 5 -3.18 8.53 -6.24
N LEU A 6 -1.96 8.52 -5.71
CA LEU A 6 -1.65 7.87 -4.43
C LEU A 6 -2.23 8.62 -3.23
N GLN A 7 -2.52 9.92 -3.34
CA GLN A 7 -3.19 10.66 -2.26
C GLN A 7 -4.55 10.05 -1.92
N ASN A 8 -5.25 9.47 -2.88
CA ASN A 8 -6.51 8.80 -2.65
C ASN A 8 -6.36 7.54 -1.77
N TRP A 9 -5.18 6.91 -1.79
CA TRP A 9 -4.90 5.78 -0.91
C TRP A 9 -4.92 6.17 0.57
N GLY A 10 -4.52 7.41 0.89
CA GLY A 10 -4.61 7.91 2.26
C GLY A 10 -6.04 7.92 2.78
N LYS A 11 -6.98 8.39 1.96
CA LYS A 11 -8.41 8.38 2.30
C LYS A 11 -8.94 6.96 2.47
N LYS A 12 -8.54 6.07 1.56
CA LYS A 12 -8.96 4.67 1.61
C LYS A 12 -8.38 3.97 2.84
N LEU A 13 -7.13 4.23 3.18
CA LEU A 13 -6.52 3.71 4.42
C LEU A 13 -7.26 4.17 5.67
N ALA A 14 -7.65 5.44 5.73
CA ALA A 14 -8.42 5.97 6.85
C ALA A 14 -9.76 5.24 7.01
N ASP A 15 -10.44 4.96 5.90
CA ASP A 15 -11.68 4.18 5.92
C ASP A 15 -11.43 2.73 6.35
N MET A 16 -10.33 2.13 5.88
CA MET A 16 -9.96 0.76 6.26
C MET A 16 -9.74 0.61 7.77
N CYS A 17 -9.20 1.64 8.42
CA CYS A 17 -9.00 1.63 9.88
C CYS A 17 -10.31 1.46 10.66
N LYS A 18 -11.43 1.84 10.06
CA LYS A 18 -12.77 1.80 10.67
C LYS A 18 -13.63 0.65 10.15
N ASP A 19 -13.11 -0.13 9.22
CA ASP A 19 -13.86 -1.21 8.58
C ASP A 19 -13.64 -2.51 9.34
N ASP A 20 -14.47 -2.76 10.34
CA ASP A 20 -14.36 -3.93 11.21
C ASP A 20 -14.49 -5.25 10.44
N ALA A 21 -15.34 -5.30 9.43
CA ALA A 21 -15.50 -6.50 8.60
C ALA A 21 -14.24 -6.82 7.80
N LEU A 22 -13.61 -5.80 7.24
CA LEU A 22 -12.35 -5.97 6.50
C LEU A 22 -11.23 -6.44 7.44
N ILE A 23 -11.13 -5.83 8.60
CA ILE A 23 -10.12 -6.20 9.62
C ILE A 23 -10.33 -7.64 10.08
N ALA A 24 -11.59 -8.05 10.30
CA ALA A 24 -11.91 -9.43 10.67
C ALA A 24 -11.44 -10.42 9.59
N ARG A 25 -11.67 -10.10 8.32
CA ARG A 25 -11.21 -10.95 7.21
C ARG A 25 -9.68 -11.06 7.17
N ALA A 26 -8.97 -9.98 7.44
CA ALA A 26 -7.50 -10.01 7.52
C ALA A 26 -7.00 -10.90 8.65
N CYS A 27 -7.68 -10.85 9.80
CA CYS A 27 -7.34 -11.70 10.95
C CYS A 27 -7.65 -13.18 10.70
N GLU A 28 -8.72 -13.48 9.95
CA GLU A 28 -9.03 -14.86 9.53
C GLU A 28 -7.93 -15.43 8.62
N ALA A 29 -7.38 -14.61 7.76
CA ALA A 29 -6.33 -15.03 6.81
C ALA A 29 -4.97 -15.22 7.49
N ASN A 30 -4.75 -14.62 8.65
CA ASN A 30 -3.50 -14.75 9.41
C ASN A 30 -3.79 -14.76 10.91
N GLU A 31 -3.61 -15.92 11.51
CA GLU A 31 -3.91 -16.15 12.94
C GLU A 31 -3.06 -15.28 13.89
N TRP A 32 -1.94 -14.74 13.40
CA TRP A 32 -1.07 -13.88 14.21
C TRP A 32 -1.53 -12.42 14.21
N PHE A 33 -2.45 -12.06 13.31
CA PHE A 33 -2.98 -10.71 13.27
C PHE A 33 -4.11 -10.56 14.28
N THR A 34 -4.05 -9.51 15.10
CA THR A 34 -5.16 -9.08 15.96
C THR A 34 -5.79 -7.81 15.38
N ALA A 35 -7.06 -7.58 15.69
CA ALA A 35 -7.74 -6.38 15.21
C ALA A 35 -6.99 -5.10 15.62
N SER A 36 -6.51 -5.04 16.86
CA SER A 36 -5.79 -3.87 17.35
C SER A 36 -4.44 -3.68 16.66
N ALA A 37 -3.73 -4.77 16.36
CA ALA A 37 -2.47 -4.70 15.61
C ALA A 37 -2.68 -4.24 14.17
N VAL A 38 -3.73 -4.72 13.52
CA VAL A 38 -4.09 -4.28 12.16
C VAL A 38 -4.44 -2.80 12.16
N GLN A 39 -5.27 -2.34 13.09
CA GLN A 39 -5.65 -0.93 13.19
C GLN A 39 -4.42 -0.04 13.43
N ARG A 40 -3.51 -0.46 14.31
CA ARG A 40 -2.28 0.31 14.57
C ARG A 40 -1.38 0.38 13.35
N ALA A 41 -1.25 -0.73 12.63
CA ALA A 41 -0.44 -0.76 11.40
C ALA A 41 -1.01 0.19 10.34
N LEU A 42 -2.32 0.13 10.08
CA LEU A 42 -2.97 1.01 9.12
C LEU A 42 -2.86 2.48 9.54
N SER A 43 -3.10 2.77 10.82
CA SER A 43 -3.01 4.13 11.35
C SER A 43 -1.59 4.70 11.25
N ALA A 44 -0.58 3.87 11.47
CA ALA A 44 0.82 4.29 11.37
C ALA A 44 1.23 4.69 9.94
N MET A 45 0.53 4.19 8.93
CA MET A 45 0.80 4.51 7.52
C MET A 45 0.12 5.80 7.06
N LEU A 46 -0.91 6.28 7.77
CA LEU A 46 -1.65 7.48 7.37
C LEU A 46 -0.77 8.71 7.20
N PRO A 47 0.21 9.00 8.09
CA PRO A 47 1.08 10.16 7.91
C PRO A 47 1.86 10.17 6.59
N TRP A 48 2.10 9.02 5.97
CA TRP A 48 2.80 8.95 4.68
C TRP A 48 2.04 9.69 3.57
N PHE A 49 0.71 9.79 3.72
CA PHE A 49 -0.19 10.38 2.71
C PHE A 49 -0.66 11.78 3.08
N GLU A 50 -0.21 12.32 4.21
CA GLU A 50 -0.62 13.64 4.68
C GLU A 50 0.13 14.76 3.97
N GLY A 51 -0.59 15.86 3.72
CA GLY A 51 -0.01 17.04 3.10
C GLY A 51 0.58 16.75 1.72
N ASP A 52 1.81 17.21 1.51
CA ASP A 52 2.53 17.07 0.24
C ASP A 52 3.74 16.13 0.34
N GLN A 53 3.74 15.24 1.32
CA GLN A 53 4.91 14.37 1.58
C GLN A 53 5.26 13.48 0.39
N LEU A 54 4.28 12.92 -0.30
CA LEU A 54 4.54 12.09 -1.48
C LEU A 54 5.15 12.91 -2.62
N HIS A 55 4.66 14.13 -2.84
CA HIS A 55 5.22 15.04 -3.83
C HIS A 55 6.66 15.42 -3.49
N LYS A 56 6.94 15.74 -2.24
CA LYS A 56 8.30 16.07 -1.78
C LYS A 56 9.26 14.91 -1.98
N LEU A 57 8.82 13.70 -1.62
CA LEU A 57 9.64 12.52 -1.81
C LEU A 57 9.93 12.29 -3.30
N ARG A 58 8.91 12.41 -4.14
CA ARG A 58 9.05 12.25 -5.59
C ARG A 58 10.06 13.24 -6.18
N GLN A 59 10.04 14.48 -5.71
CA GLN A 59 10.90 15.54 -6.23
C GLN A 59 12.38 15.36 -5.86
N GLN A 60 12.70 14.55 -4.86
CA GLN A 60 14.07 14.28 -4.46
C GLN A 60 14.82 13.41 -5.46
N TYR A 61 14.15 12.78 -6.39
CA TYR A 61 14.73 11.84 -7.35
C TYR A 61 14.46 12.28 -8.77
N PRO A 62 15.39 12.02 -9.71
CA PRO A 62 15.18 12.37 -11.11
C PRO A 62 14.01 11.56 -11.70
N GLU A 63 13.40 12.13 -12.74
CA GLU A 63 12.35 11.43 -13.47
C GLU A 63 12.90 10.20 -14.17
N THR A 64 12.09 9.14 -14.16
CA THR A 64 12.40 7.90 -14.85
C THR A 64 12.27 8.11 -16.36
N LYS A 65 13.36 7.84 -17.10
CA LYS A 65 13.37 7.94 -18.56
C LYS A 65 12.75 6.71 -19.22
N VAL A 66 12.88 5.55 -18.59
CA VAL A 66 12.35 4.29 -19.08
C VAL A 66 11.51 3.65 -17.99
N GLN A 67 10.21 3.49 -18.26
CA GLN A 67 9.31 2.83 -17.33
C GLN A 67 9.51 1.32 -17.38
N ARG A 68 9.78 0.72 -16.25
CA ARG A 68 9.99 -0.72 -16.10
C ARG A 68 8.85 -1.36 -15.32
N ARG A 69 8.71 -2.65 -15.49
CA ARG A 69 7.81 -3.47 -14.66
C ARG A 69 8.67 -4.11 -13.58
N ILE A 70 8.41 -3.73 -12.33
CA ILE A 70 9.17 -4.20 -11.17
C ILE A 70 8.32 -5.22 -10.41
N GLY A 71 8.82 -6.45 -10.34
CA GLY A 71 8.18 -7.51 -9.56
C GLY A 71 8.51 -7.39 -8.08
N LEU A 72 7.48 -7.47 -7.23
CA LEU A 72 7.62 -7.44 -5.78
C LEU A 72 7.00 -8.69 -5.18
N ILE A 73 7.81 -9.48 -4.49
CA ILE A 73 7.36 -10.63 -3.69
C ILE A 73 7.36 -10.17 -2.24
N LEU A 74 6.18 -9.99 -1.67
CA LEU A 74 6.02 -9.33 -0.39
C LEU A 74 5.99 -10.31 0.78
N ALA A 75 6.49 -9.87 1.94
CA ALA A 75 6.35 -10.56 3.19
C ALA A 75 4.91 -10.44 3.74
N GLY A 76 4.55 -11.30 4.69
CA GLY A 76 3.20 -11.32 5.28
C GLY A 76 3.21 -11.47 6.80
N ASN A 77 4.34 -11.18 7.45
CA ASN A 77 4.49 -11.33 8.90
C ASN A 77 3.93 -10.15 9.71
N LEU A 78 3.69 -9.01 9.06
CA LEU A 78 3.07 -7.83 9.68
C LEU A 78 2.01 -7.27 8.74
N PRO A 79 0.94 -6.66 9.27
CA PRO A 79 -0.12 -6.11 8.43
C PRO A 79 0.41 -5.03 7.49
N MET A 80 0.17 -5.18 6.19
CA MET A 80 0.55 -4.21 5.15
C MET A 80 2.04 -3.92 5.06
N VAL A 81 2.89 -4.86 5.50
CA VAL A 81 4.35 -4.67 5.54
C VAL A 81 4.93 -4.36 4.16
N GLY A 82 4.31 -4.84 3.09
CA GLY A 82 4.78 -4.62 1.72
C GLY A 82 4.38 -3.28 1.11
N LEU A 83 3.54 -2.49 1.76
CA LEU A 83 3.04 -1.24 1.19
C LEU A 83 4.16 -0.24 0.88
N HIS A 84 5.15 -0.14 1.74
CA HIS A 84 6.28 0.76 1.53
C HIS A 84 7.00 0.46 0.21
N ASP A 85 7.29 -0.81 -0.07
CA ASP A 85 7.97 -1.21 -1.31
C ASP A 85 7.12 -0.89 -2.54
N VAL A 86 5.82 -1.13 -2.46
CA VAL A 86 4.90 -0.78 -3.55
C VAL A 86 4.92 0.72 -3.82
N LEU A 87 4.86 1.54 -2.77
CA LEU A 87 4.92 3.00 -2.90
C LEU A 87 6.23 3.46 -3.54
N MET A 88 7.35 2.87 -3.15
CA MET A 88 8.65 3.26 -3.71
C MET A 88 8.74 2.95 -5.21
N VAL A 89 8.22 1.82 -5.64
CA VAL A 89 8.19 1.48 -7.07
C VAL A 89 7.31 2.46 -7.84
N LEU A 90 6.10 2.75 -7.34
CA LEU A 90 5.17 3.65 -8.03
C LEU A 90 5.70 5.08 -8.08
N LEU A 91 6.25 5.58 -6.98
CA LEU A 91 6.82 6.94 -6.93
C LEU A 91 8.06 7.08 -7.80
N SER A 92 8.76 5.98 -8.05
CA SER A 92 9.90 5.97 -8.98
C SER A 92 9.49 6.04 -10.44
N GLY A 93 8.19 5.97 -10.73
CA GLY A 93 7.68 6.05 -12.10
C GLY A 93 7.60 4.71 -12.82
N HIS A 94 7.75 3.62 -12.10
CA HIS A 94 7.67 2.27 -12.67
C HIS A 94 6.31 1.61 -12.40
N HIS A 95 6.03 0.53 -13.12
CA HIS A 95 4.90 -0.33 -12.83
C HIS A 95 5.27 -1.33 -11.73
N ALA A 96 4.40 -1.49 -10.75
CA ALA A 96 4.54 -2.52 -9.73
C ALA A 96 3.73 -3.76 -10.14
N VAL A 97 4.42 -4.92 -10.17
CA VAL A 97 3.77 -6.22 -10.34
C VAL A 97 3.93 -6.93 -9.00
N VAL A 98 2.84 -6.99 -8.24
CA VAL A 98 2.88 -7.36 -6.83
C VAL A 98 2.37 -8.78 -6.64
N LYS A 99 3.18 -9.60 -5.96
CA LYS A 99 2.75 -10.88 -5.42
C LYS A 99 2.65 -10.75 -3.90
N PRO A 100 1.44 -10.49 -3.36
CA PRO A 100 1.28 -10.41 -1.92
C PRO A 100 1.47 -11.79 -1.28
N SER A 101 1.93 -11.81 -0.03
CA SER A 101 1.89 -13.03 0.76
C SER A 101 0.43 -13.43 0.98
N HIS A 102 0.12 -14.73 0.90
CA HIS A 102 -1.23 -15.20 1.20
C HIS A 102 -1.65 -14.87 2.65
N LYS A 103 -0.70 -14.62 3.53
CA LYS A 103 -0.95 -14.22 4.92
C LYS A 103 -1.27 -12.75 5.09
N ASP A 104 -1.02 -11.92 4.08
CA ASP A 104 -1.28 -10.48 4.11
C ASP A 104 -1.81 -9.97 2.76
N ALA A 105 -2.67 -10.74 2.14
CA ALA A 105 -3.24 -10.39 0.85
C ALA A 105 -4.53 -9.58 0.96
N VAL A 106 -5.31 -9.75 2.01
CA VAL A 106 -6.65 -9.16 2.14
C VAL A 106 -6.59 -7.63 2.12
N LEU A 107 -5.77 -7.05 2.98
CA LEU A 107 -5.68 -5.59 3.10
C LEU A 107 -5.05 -4.95 1.87
N LEU A 108 -3.97 -5.54 1.37
CA LEU A 108 -3.27 -4.97 0.22
C LEU A 108 -4.13 -5.02 -1.04
N ARG A 109 -4.81 -6.13 -1.30
CA ARG A 109 -5.71 -6.24 -2.45
C ARG A 109 -6.86 -5.26 -2.37
N TYR A 110 -7.44 -5.09 -1.18
CA TYR A 110 -8.50 -4.11 -0.98
C TYR A 110 -8.02 -2.70 -1.33
N LEU A 111 -6.84 -2.31 -0.88
CA LEU A 111 -6.27 -1.02 -1.21
C LEU A 111 -5.99 -0.87 -2.71
N CYS A 112 -5.49 -1.93 -3.35
CA CYS A 112 -5.07 -1.92 -4.74
C CYS A 112 -6.21 -2.05 -5.75
N ASP A 113 -7.38 -2.57 -5.36
CA ASP A 113 -8.50 -2.85 -6.27
C ASP A 113 -9.01 -1.61 -7.01
N HIS A 114 -8.77 -0.41 -6.48
CA HIS A 114 -9.15 0.86 -7.09
C HIS A 114 -7.92 1.75 -7.31
N SER A 115 -6.80 1.14 -7.63
CA SER A 115 -5.50 1.80 -7.63
C SER A 115 -5.11 2.39 -8.98
N ALA A 116 -3.97 3.07 -8.97
CA ALA A 116 -3.35 3.64 -10.15
C ALA A 116 -3.10 2.59 -11.24
N PRO A 117 -3.18 2.98 -12.53
CA PRO A 117 -3.02 2.04 -13.65
C PRO A 117 -1.68 1.32 -13.71
N SER A 118 -0.67 1.82 -13.03
CA SER A 118 0.69 1.24 -13.01
C SER A 118 0.86 0.09 -12.02
N LEU A 119 -0.20 -0.29 -11.29
CA LEU A 119 -0.16 -1.40 -10.35
C LEU A 119 -0.83 -2.65 -10.95
N ARG A 120 -0.19 -3.80 -10.77
CA ARG A 120 -0.73 -5.12 -11.09
C ARG A 120 -0.49 -6.07 -9.91
N THR A 121 -1.41 -6.92 -9.68
CA THR A 121 -1.29 -7.97 -8.65
C THR A 121 -1.31 -9.35 -9.24
#